data_83704a1eb0bfe34c33be417996259ee3
#
_entry.id   83704a1eb0bfe34c33be417996259ee3
#
_cell.length_a   1.000
_cell.length_b   1.000
_cell.length_c   1.000
_cell.angle_alpha   90.00
_cell.angle_beta   90.00
_cell.angle_gamma   90.00
#
_symmetry.space_group_name_H-M   'P 1'
#
loop_
_entity.id
_entity.type
_entity.pdbx_description
1 polymer ?
#
loop_
_entity_poly.entity_id
_entity_poly.type
_entity_poly.pdbx_seq_one_letter_code
_entity_poly.pdbx_strand_id
1 'polypeptide(L)'
;MKERWKMSRIGFVNFWLYDEEDFAFNDGKLLLRGQNGSGKSITTQSFIPFVLDGDRTPSRLDPFGSSDRKMEYYFLGEEGKDESTGYLFLEFKKEETGEYRTIGIGQRAKRGKPMDFWGFVILDGKRIGYDFWLYKEVGSSKIPYDKRELKSALGEENFFTDSQSEYKKHVNQYIFGFRKEEQYEQFIKLLVKVRAPKLSKEFKPTKVYEILNDS
;
A
#
# COMPACT_ATOMS: atom_id res chain seq x y z
N MET A 1 -5.80 27.46 1.25
CA MET A 1 -5.12 26.25 0.69
C MET A 1 -6.00 25.05 1.00
N LYS A 2 -6.33 24.18 0.03
CA LYS A 2 -7.03 22.93 0.36
C LYS A 2 -6.14 22.09 1.25
N GLU A 3 -6.63 21.70 2.39
CA GLU A 3 -5.96 20.81 3.31
C GLU A 3 -5.67 19.46 2.63
N ARG A 4 -4.42 19.00 2.72
CA ARG A 4 -3.97 17.77 2.07
C ARG A 4 -3.88 16.62 3.06
N TRP A 5 -4.19 15.43 2.59
CA TRP A 5 -3.92 14.20 3.32
C TRP A 5 -2.42 13.96 3.43
N LYS A 6 -1.92 13.76 4.65
CA LYS A 6 -0.53 13.37 4.93
C LYS A 6 -0.46 11.91 5.31
N MET A 7 0.54 11.18 4.83
CA MET A 7 0.80 9.82 5.29
C MET A 7 1.08 9.83 6.79
N SER A 8 0.33 9.03 7.53
CA SER A 8 0.41 8.88 8.99
C SER A 8 1.08 7.57 9.38
N ARG A 9 0.77 6.48 8.68
CA ARG A 9 1.26 5.15 9.01
C ARG A 9 1.27 4.24 7.78
N ILE A 10 2.28 3.34 7.69
CA ILE A 10 2.25 2.17 6.83
C ILE A 10 2.19 0.94 7.71
N GLY A 11 1.37 -0.05 7.35
CA GLY A 11 1.25 -1.27 8.12
C GLY A 11 1.09 -2.52 7.27
N PHE A 12 1.37 -3.65 7.92
CA PHE A 12 1.41 -4.98 7.35
C PHE A 12 0.74 -5.98 8.28
N VAL A 13 0.00 -6.92 7.72
CA VAL A 13 -0.56 -8.06 8.45
C VAL A 13 -0.28 -9.34 7.67
N ASN A 14 0.41 -10.29 8.29
CA ASN A 14 0.82 -11.57 7.71
C ASN A 14 1.43 -11.41 6.30
N PHE A 15 2.34 -10.48 6.18
CA PHE A 15 2.97 -10.15 4.90
C PHE A 15 4.48 -10.13 5.03
N TRP A 16 5.18 -10.95 4.24
CA TRP A 16 6.62 -11.11 4.19
C TRP A 16 7.20 -11.49 5.56
N LEU A 17 8.04 -10.62 6.17
CA LEU A 17 8.64 -10.80 7.49
C LEU A 17 7.77 -10.24 8.63
N TYR A 18 6.61 -9.69 8.31
CA TYR A 18 5.75 -9.00 9.25
C TYR A 18 4.51 -9.83 9.59
N ASP A 19 4.35 -10.18 10.87
CA ASP A 19 3.11 -10.80 11.34
C ASP A 19 2.00 -9.75 11.49
N GLU A 20 2.29 -8.71 12.26
CA GLU A 20 1.47 -7.49 12.39
C GLU A 20 2.41 -6.37 12.82
N GLU A 21 2.73 -5.49 11.89
CA GLU A 21 3.68 -4.41 12.12
C GLU A 21 3.17 -3.13 11.47
N ASP A 22 3.39 -2.00 12.13
CA ASP A 22 3.17 -0.70 11.53
C ASP A 22 4.29 0.29 11.85
N PHE A 23 4.47 1.25 10.95
CA PHE A 23 5.50 2.28 11.05
C PHE A 23 4.86 3.65 10.90
N ALA A 24 4.96 4.46 11.94
CA ALA A 24 4.44 5.82 11.93
C ALA A 24 5.33 6.77 11.13
N PHE A 25 4.70 7.66 10.38
CA PHE A 25 5.36 8.81 9.76
C PHE A 25 5.31 10.00 10.72
N ASN A 26 6.42 10.68 10.89
CA ASN A 26 6.47 11.92 11.65
C ASN A 26 6.44 13.10 10.67
N ASP A 27 5.35 13.85 10.66
CA ASP A 27 5.10 14.95 9.70
C ASP A 27 5.32 14.50 8.23
N GLY A 28 4.73 13.35 7.86
CA GLY A 28 4.86 12.76 6.54
C GLY A 28 6.24 12.19 6.20
N LYS A 29 7.15 12.09 7.18
CA LYS A 29 8.51 11.55 7.01
C LYS A 29 8.65 10.23 7.74
N LEU A 30 9.22 9.24 7.05
CA LEU A 30 9.54 7.91 7.60
C LEU A 30 11.04 7.67 7.54
N LEU A 31 11.66 7.40 8.69
CA LEU A 31 13.05 6.99 8.78
C LEU A 31 13.15 5.57 9.34
N LEU A 32 13.46 4.61 8.49
CA LEU A 32 13.72 3.23 8.88
C LEU A 32 15.21 3.03 9.14
N ARG A 33 15.56 2.56 10.34
CA ARG A 33 16.93 2.21 10.74
C ARG A 33 17.03 0.70 10.91
N GLY A 34 18.19 0.12 10.60
CA GLY A 34 18.47 -1.31 10.76
C GLY A 34 19.67 -1.74 9.91
N GLN A 35 20.10 -2.97 10.11
CA GLN A 35 21.21 -3.56 9.36
C GLN A 35 20.87 -3.75 7.86
N ASN A 36 21.89 -3.96 7.03
CA ASN A 36 21.67 -4.31 5.64
C ASN A 36 20.91 -5.66 5.56
N GLY A 37 19.93 -5.72 4.65
CA GLY A 37 19.05 -6.89 4.53
C GLY A 37 17.81 -6.92 5.42
N SER A 38 17.63 -5.95 6.33
CA SER A 38 16.45 -5.87 7.23
C SER A 38 15.14 -5.39 6.55
N GLY A 39 15.08 -5.35 5.23
CA GLY A 39 13.87 -5.02 4.49
C GLY A 39 13.51 -3.53 4.35
N LYS A 40 14.27 -2.62 4.93
CA LYS A 40 13.99 -1.16 4.89
C LYS A 40 13.72 -0.62 3.49
N SER A 41 14.61 -0.91 2.57
CA SER A 41 14.52 -0.44 1.18
C SER A 41 13.31 -1.01 0.46
N ILE A 42 12.98 -2.28 0.69
CA ILE A 42 11.82 -2.93 0.09
C ILE A 42 10.53 -2.28 0.62
N THR A 43 10.44 -2.08 1.93
CA THR A 43 9.27 -1.44 2.56
C THR A 43 8.98 -0.06 1.96
N THR A 44 9.99 0.81 1.87
CA THR A 44 9.78 2.17 1.37
C THR A 44 9.74 2.25 -0.15
N GLN A 45 10.59 1.50 -0.85
CA GLN A 45 10.76 1.63 -2.29
C GLN A 45 9.77 0.79 -3.10
N SER A 46 9.28 -0.31 -2.56
CA SER A 46 8.39 -1.23 -3.28
C SER A 46 6.97 -1.20 -2.75
N PHE A 47 6.77 -1.30 -1.44
CA PHE A 47 5.44 -1.48 -0.88
C PHE A 47 4.60 -0.20 -0.86
N ILE A 48 5.20 0.97 -0.59
CA ILE A 48 4.45 2.24 -0.65
C ILE A 48 3.86 2.48 -2.05
N PRO A 49 4.65 2.47 -3.15
CA PRO A 49 4.09 2.60 -4.49
C PRO A 49 3.05 1.52 -4.82
N PHE A 50 3.26 0.28 -4.36
CA PHE A 50 2.31 -0.80 -4.57
C PHE A 50 0.96 -0.54 -3.91
N VAL A 51 0.93 -0.06 -2.66
CA VAL A 51 -0.34 0.26 -1.98
C VAL A 51 -1.06 1.43 -2.64
N LEU A 52 -0.35 2.32 -3.33
CA LEU A 52 -0.96 3.47 -4.01
C LEU A 52 -1.72 3.10 -5.28
N ASP A 53 -1.32 2.06 -6.01
CA ASP A 53 -1.94 1.71 -7.30
C ASP A 53 -2.26 0.22 -7.50
N GLY A 54 -1.81 -0.65 -6.61
CA GLY A 54 -2.04 -2.09 -6.70
C GLY A 54 -1.26 -2.81 -7.80
N ASP A 55 -0.30 -2.15 -8.44
CA ASP A 55 0.48 -2.75 -9.53
C ASP A 55 1.55 -3.68 -8.97
N ARG A 56 1.32 -5.00 -9.11
CA ARG A 56 2.19 -6.09 -8.66
C ARG A 56 3.16 -6.61 -9.71
N THR A 57 3.32 -5.91 -10.82
CA THR A 57 4.28 -6.29 -11.86
C THR A 57 5.69 -6.40 -11.26
N PRO A 58 6.43 -7.50 -11.49
CA PRO A 58 7.73 -7.72 -10.85
C PRO A 58 8.71 -6.55 -11.03
N SER A 59 8.79 -5.97 -12.23
CA SER A 59 9.62 -4.79 -12.49
C SER A 59 9.19 -3.53 -11.70
N ARG A 60 7.93 -3.48 -11.28
CA ARG A 60 7.40 -2.43 -10.40
C ARG A 60 7.79 -2.66 -8.94
N LEU A 61 7.84 -3.91 -8.51
CA LEU A 61 8.21 -4.28 -7.14
C LEU A 61 9.72 -4.15 -6.91
N ASP A 62 10.53 -4.34 -7.94
CA ASP A 62 11.98 -4.19 -7.83
C ASP A 62 12.42 -2.75 -8.16
N PRO A 63 13.11 -2.05 -7.24
CA PRO A 63 13.67 -0.73 -7.48
C PRO A 63 14.68 -0.67 -8.64
N PHE A 64 15.28 -1.80 -8.98
CA PHE A 64 16.23 -1.92 -10.11
C PHE A 64 15.56 -2.37 -11.42
N GLY A 65 14.24 -2.64 -11.39
CA GLY A 65 13.46 -3.06 -12.55
C GLY A 65 13.65 -4.51 -12.96
N SER A 66 14.23 -5.36 -12.10
CA SER A 66 14.34 -6.81 -12.35
C SER A 66 12.95 -7.46 -12.38
N SER A 67 12.80 -8.50 -13.18
CA SER A 67 11.58 -9.32 -13.24
C SER A 67 11.53 -10.43 -12.18
N ASP A 68 12.56 -10.57 -11.35
CA ASP A 68 12.72 -11.72 -10.46
C ASP A 68 11.86 -11.60 -9.19
N ARG A 69 11.45 -10.39 -8.82
CA ARG A 69 10.62 -10.14 -7.64
C ARG A 69 9.15 -10.39 -7.93
N LYS A 70 8.68 -11.59 -7.61
CA LYS A 70 7.27 -11.93 -7.68
C LYS A 70 6.59 -11.66 -6.34
N MET A 71 5.38 -11.11 -6.37
CA MET A 71 4.60 -10.83 -5.16
C MET A 71 4.31 -12.08 -4.33
N GLU A 72 4.11 -13.23 -4.98
CA GLU A 72 3.89 -14.53 -4.32
C GLU A 72 4.98 -14.89 -3.31
N TYR A 73 6.23 -14.51 -3.58
CA TYR A 73 7.35 -14.76 -2.68
C TYR A 73 7.16 -14.14 -1.28
N TYR A 74 6.57 -12.95 -1.23
CA TYR A 74 6.30 -12.25 0.03
C TYR A 74 5.19 -12.90 0.87
N PHE A 75 4.41 -13.80 0.29
CA PHE A 75 3.34 -14.53 0.97
C PHE A 75 3.72 -15.96 1.31
N LEU A 76 4.31 -16.67 0.38
CA LEU A 76 4.57 -18.11 0.50
C LEU A 76 5.96 -18.40 1.09
N GLY A 77 6.91 -17.45 0.97
CA GLY A 77 8.29 -17.63 1.41
C GLY A 77 9.02 -18.77 0.68
N GLU A 78 10.22 -19.09 1.15
CA GLU A 78 11.00 -20.23 0.66
C GLU A 78 10.52 -21.55 1.26
N GLU A 79 9.99 -21.54 2.48
CA GLU A 79 9.61 -22.72 3.26
C GLU A 79 8.14 -23.12 3.12
N GLY A 80 7.71 -23.44 1.90
CA GLY A 80 6.63 -24.40 1.74
C GLY A 80 5.23 -24.07 2.28
N LYS A 81 4.86 -22.82 2.49
CA LYS A 81 3.44 -22.48 2.69
C LYS A 81 2.68 -22.74 1.39
N ASP A 82 1.61 -23.53 1.46
CA ASP A 82 0.76 -23.80 0.29
C ASP A 82 -0.20 -22.64 0.00
N GLU A 83 -0.54 -21.88 1.04
CA GLU A 83 -1.48 -20.76 0.96
C GLU A 83 -1.18 -19.74 2.05
N SER A 84 -1.31 -18.45 1.71
CA SER A 84 -1.20 -17.36 2.67
C SER A 84 -2.04 -16.17 2.24
N THR A 85 -2.71 -15.53 3.21
CA THR A 85 -3.44 -14.26 3.03
C THR A 85 -2.77 -13.18 3.87
N GLY A 86 -2.62 -11.99 3.34
CA GLY A 86 -2.04 -10.89 4.08
C GLY A 86 -2.43 -9.53 3.52
N TYR A 87 -2.03 -8.48 4.23
CA TYR A 87 -2.46 -7.10 3.98
C TYR A 87 -1.31 -6.12 4.07
N LEU A 88 -1.41 -5.07 3.23
CA LEU A 88 -0.62 -3.86 3.32
C LEU A 88 -1.58 -2.67 3.34
N PHE A 89 -1.29 -1.66 4.16
CA PHE A 89 -2.11 -0.46 4.20
C PHE A 89 -1.29 0.81 4.40
N LEU A 90 -1.84 1.94 3.94
CA LEU A 90 -1.37 3.30 4.23
C LEU A 90 -2.50 4.07 4.89
N GLU A 91 -2.24 4.58 6.07
CA GLU A 91 -3.13 5.50 6.78
C GLU A 91 -2.71 6.93 6.48
N PHE A 92 -3.69 7.77 6.24
CA PHE A 92 -3.55 9.21 6.01
C PHE A 92 -4.31 9.98 7.07
N LYS A 93 -3.80 11.15 7.41
CA LYS A 93 -4.40 12.07 8.37
C LYS A 93 -4.50 13.47 7.77
N LYS A 94 -5.57 14.16 8.07
CA LYS A 94 -5.67 15.62 7.93
C LYS A 94 -5.34 16.25 9.28
N GLU A 95 -4.31 17.07 9.33
CA GLU A 95 -3.81 17.65 10.57
C GLU A 95 -4.82 18.62 11.22
N GLU A 96 -5.50 19.42 10.40
CA GLU A 96 -6.44 20.46 10.91
C GLU A 96 -7.72 19.85 11.49
N THR A 97 -8.26 18.79 10.87
CA THR A 97 -9.53 18.18 11.30
C THR A 97 -9.34 16.95 12.19
N GLY A 98 -8.14 16.37 12.18
CA GLY A 98 -7.88 15.10 12.86
C GLY A 98 -8.53 13.88 12.20
N GLU A 99 -9.08 14.04 10.99
CA GLU A 99 -9.70 12.94 10.24
C GLU A 99 -8.66 11.95 9.72
N TYR A 100 -9.04 10.68 9.70
CA TYR A 100 -8.23 9.60 9.15
C TYR A 100 -8.92 8.96 7.95
N ARG A 101 -8.11 8.54 6.98
CA ARG A 101 -8.49 7.62 5.90
C ARG A 101 -7.41 6.58 5.72
N THR A 102 -7.82 5.36 5.43
CA THR A 102 -6.86 4.27 5.18
C THR A 102 -7.15 3.64 3.83
N ILE A 103 -6.12 3.51 3.02
CA ILE A 103 -6.16 2.68 1.81
C ILE A 103 -5.40 1.39 2.08
N GLY A 104 -5.85 0.29 1.49
CA GLY A 104 -5.20 -0.99 1.73
C GLY A 104 -5.46 -2.01 0.64
N ILE A 105 -4.58 -2.99 0.60
CA ILE A 105 -4.62 -4.12 -0.32
C ILE A 105 -4.55 -5.40 0.49
N GLY A 106 -5.48 -6.31 0.21
CA GLY A 106 -5.41 -7.69 0.64
C GLY A 106 -5.08 -8.59 -0.55
N GLN A 107 -4.29 -9.60 -0.31
CA GLN A 107 -3.93 -10.60 -1.30
C GLN A 107 -3.90 -11.99 -0.68
N ARG A 108 -4.23 -12.98 -1.51
CA ARG A 108 -4.10 -14.39 -1.19
C ARG A 108 -3.25 -15.06 -2.26
N ALA A 109 -2.15 -15.63 -1.82
CA ALA A 109 -1.31 -16.49 -2.64
C ALA A 109 -1.65 -17.95 -2.36
N LYS A 110 -1.77 -18.74 -3.42
CA LYS A 110 -1.91 -20.19 -3.35
C LYS A 110 -0.98 -20.82 -4.38
N ARG A 111 -0.17 -21.79 -3.94
CA ARG A 111 0.83 -22.43 -4.79
C ARG A 111 0.19 -22.99 -6.08
N GLY A 112 0.75 -22.60 -7.23
CA GLY A 112 0.28 -23.05 -8.54
C GLY A 112 -1.04 -22.41 -9.00
N LYS A 113 -1.52 -21.35 -8.34
CA LYS A 113 -2.70 -20.59 -8.78
C LYS A 113 -2.37 -19.11 -8.90
N PRO A 114 -3.09 -18.36 -9.74
CA PRO A 114 -3.01 -16.91 -9.77
C PRO A 114 -3.31 -16.32 -8.38
N MET A 115 -2.62 -15.25 -8.02
CA MET A 115 -2.89 -14.53 -6.78
C MET A 115 -4.23 -13.82 -6.85
N ASP A 116 -5.03 -13.97 -5.80
CA ASP A 116 -6.20 -13.12 -5.58
C ASP A 116 -5.76 -11.73 -5.13
N PHE A 117 -6.55 -10.73 -5.52
CA PHE A 117 -6.35 -9.31 -5.16
C PHE A 117 -7.68 -8.72 -4.73
N TRP A 118 -7.64 -7.87 -3.72
CA TRP A 118 -8.71 -6.95 -3.39
C TRP A 118 -8.13 -5.69 -2.75
N GLY A 119 -8.78 -4.57 -3.03
CA GLY A 119 -8.43 -3.26 -2.50
C GLY A 119 -9.58 -2.68 -1.68
N PHE A 120 -9.25 -1.81 -0.73
CA PHE A 120 -10.23 -1.15 0.11
C PHE A 120 -9.81 0.26 0.50
N VAL A 121 -10.81 1.08 0.85
CA VAL A 121 -10.59 2.41 1.45
C VAL A 121 -11.52 2.55 2.65
N ILE A 122 -10.95 2.81 3.82
CA ILE A 122 -11.70 3.14 5.04
C ILE A 122 -11.94 4.64 5.04
N LEU A 123 -13.22 5.02 5.01
CA LEU A 123 -13.68 6.41 4.88
C LEU A 123 -14.36 6.94 6.15
N ASP A 124 -14.83 6.03 7.01
CA ASP A 124 -15.56 6.32 8.24
C ASP A 124 -14.65 6.76 9.41
N GLY A 125 -13.36 6.92 9.15
CA GLY A 125 -12.37 7.35 10.14
C GLY A 125 -11.83 6.27 11.04
N LYS A 126 -12.30 5.03 10.94
CA LYS A 126 -11.77 3.89 11.69
C LYS A 126 -10.31 3.63 11.34
N ARG A 127 -9.55 3.23 12.35
CA ARG A 127 -8.10 3.03 12.27
C ARG A 127 -7.74 1.57 12.51
N ILE A 128 -6.93 1.01 11.61
CA ILE A 128 -6.45 -0.37 11.74
C ILE A 128 -5.55 -0.51 12.97
N GLY A 129 -5.82 -1.53 13.79
CA GLY A 129 -5.12 -1.80 15.05
C GLY A 129 -5.61 -1.00 16.25
N TYR A 130 -6.66 -0.15 16.09
CA TYR A 130 -7.28 0.61 17.18
C TYR A 130 -8.77 0.29 17.36
N ASP A 131 -9.55 0.46 16.30
CA ASP A 131 -11.00 0.26 16.27
C ASP A 131 -11.45 -0.53 15.02
N PHE A 132 -10.50 -0.97 14.22
CA PHE A 132 -10.70 -1.88 13.08
C PHE A 132 -9.51 -2.84 12.96
N TRP A 133 -9.77 -4.12 12.66
CA TRP A 133 -8.73 -5.13 12.47
C TRP A 133 -8.88 -5.84 11.13
N LEU A 134 -7.75 -6.30 10.57
CA LEU A 134 -7.70 -7.04 9.31
C LEU A 134 -7.61 -8.57 9.53
N TYR A 135 -7.83 -9.00 10.75
CA TYR A 135 -7.79 -10.40 11.17
C TYR A 135 -8.82 -10.69 12.26
N LYS A 136 -9.07 -11.95 12.47
CA LYS A 136 -9.81 -12.47 13.64
C LYS A 136 -8.86 -13.24 14.55
N GLU A 137 -9.12 -13.22 15.83
CA GLU A 137 -8.42 -14.03 16.82
C GLU A 137 -9.13 -15.37 17.00
N VAL A 138 -8.38 -16.47 16.88
CA VAL A 138 -8.87 -17.83 17.14
C VAL A 138 -7.86 -18.49 18.08
N GLY A 139 -8.25 -18.57 19.37
CA GLY A 139 -7.31 -18.94 20.43
C GLY A 139 -6.18 -17.90 20.54
N SER A 140 -4.93 -18.35 20.40
CA SER A 140 -3.75 -17.49 20.41
C SER A 140 -3.30 -17.05 18.99
N SER A 141 -4.04 -17.44 17.96
CA SER A 141 -3.64 -17.19 16.57
C SER A 141 -4.43 -16.05 15.96
N LYS A 142 -3.72 -15.16 15.24
CA LYS A 142 -4.30 -14.11 14.40
C LYS A 142 -4.47 -14.66 12.98
N ILE A 143 -5.69 -14.76 12.51
CA ILE A 143 -6.04 -15.27 11.20
C ILE A 143 -6.48 -14.10 10.33
N PRO A 144 -5.72 -13.68 9.30
CA PRO A 144 -6.13 -12.62 8.40
C PRO A 144 -7.51 -12.89 7.79
N TYR A 145 -8.33 -11.86 7.69
CA TYR A 145 -9.62 -11.96 7.02
C TYR A 145 -9.44 -12.42 5.56
N ASP A 146 -10.31 -13.29 5.11
CA ASP A 146 -10.45 -13.52 3.69
C ASP A 146 -11.20 -12.34 3.02
N LYS A 147 -11.30 -12.39 1.70
CA LYS A 147 -11.95 -11.37 0.88
C LYS A 147 -13.41 -11.08 1.32
N ARG A 148 -14.18 -12.11 1.69
CA ARG A 148 -15.58 -11.98 2.08
C ARG A 148 -15.71 -11.44 3.48
N GLU A 149 -14.89 -11.92 4.39
CA GLU A 149 -14.84 -11.46 5.78
C GLU A 149 -14.48 -9.98 5.84
N LEU A 150 -13.45 -9.54 5.09
CA LEU A 150 -13.09 -8.12 5.03
C LEU A 150 -14.22 -7.28 4.46
N LYS A 151 -14.82 -7.69 3.33
CA LYS A 151 -15.94 -6.96 2.72
C LYS A 151 -17.09 -6.77 3.70
N SER A 152 -17.41 -7.81 4.47
CA SER A 152 -18.46 -7.75 5.50
C SER A 152 -18.07 -6.82 6.65
N ALA A 153 -16.82 -6.86 7.12
CA ALA A 153 -16.33 -6.03 8.22
C ALA A 153 -16.27 -4.53 7.85
N LEU A 154 -15.96 -4.20 6.61
CA LEU A 154 -15.91 -2.82 6.11
C LEU A 154 -17.30 -2.17 6.09
N GLY A 155 -18.37 -2.94 5.83
CA GLY A 155 -19.71 -2.41 5.67
C GLY A 155 -19.89 -1.55 4.39
N GLU A 156 -21.04 -0.87 4.31
CA GLU A 156 -21.41 -0.09 3.11
C GLU A 156 -20.81 1.33 3.08
N GLU A 157 -20.34 1.84 4.22
CA GLU A 157 -19.76 3.18 4.34
C GLU A 157 -18.33 3.26 3.79
N ASN A 158 -17.69 2.12 3.60
CA ASN A 158 -16.31 2.00 3.14
C ASN A 158 -16.26 1.39 1.74
N PHE A 159 -15.19 1.67 1.01
CA PHE A 159 -15.02 1.16 -0.35
C PHE A 159 -14.29 -0.18 -0.34
N PHE A 160 -14.77 -1.10 -1.20
CA PHE A 160 -14.17 -2.40 -1.45
C PHE A 160 -14.27 -2.77 -2.93
N THR A 161 -13.19 -3.34 -3.49
CA THR A 161 -13.18 -3.84 -4.88
C THR A 161 -12.20 -5.00 -5.04
N ASP A 162 -12.43 -5.86 -6.04
CA ASP A 162 -11.46 -6.87 -6.51
C ASP A 162 -10.78 -6.49 -7.83
N SER A 163 -11.08 -5.28 -8.32
CA SER A 163 -10.46 -4.70 -9.50
C SER A 163 -9.33 -3.74 -9.13
N GLN A 164 -8.13 -4.00 -9.62
CA GLN A 164 -6.96 -3.13 -9.42
C GLN A 164 -7.18 -1.74 -10.04
N SER A 165 -7.82 -1.65 -11.21
CA SER A 165 -8.10 -0.37 -11.86
C SER A 165 -9.10 0.48 -11.06
N GLU A 166 -10.17 -0.14 -10.54
CA GLU A 166 -11.12 0.54 -9.66
C GLU A 166 -10.46 0.99 -8.35
N TYR A 167 -9.60 0.15 -7.76
CA TYR A 167 -8.84 0.52 -6.58
C TYR A 167 -8.01 1.78 -6.82
N LYS A 168 -7.18 1.79 -7.87
CA LYS A 168 -6.34 2.94 -8.25
C LYS A 168 -7.15 4.22 -8.42
N LYS A 169 -8.29 4.13 -9.12
CA LYS A 169 -9.21 5.25 -9.33
C LYS A 169 -9.75 5.82 -8.00
N HIS A 170 -10.18 4.95 -7.09
CA HIS A 170 -10.74 5.36 -5.80
C HIS A 170 -9.66 5.90 -4.85
N VAL A 171 -8.44 5.36 -4.89
CA VAL A 171 -7.31 5.94 -4.15
C VAL A 171 -7.06 7.39 -4.60
N ASN A 172 -7.04 7.64 -5.91
CA ASN A 172 -6.94 9.00 -6.41
C ASN A 172 -8.11 9.86 -5.92
N GLN A 173 -9.33 9.38 -6.07
CA GLN A 173 -10.54 10.12 -5.69
C GLN A 173 -10.58 10.53 -4.22
N TYR A 174 -10.24 9.62 -3.33
CA TYR A 174 -10.40 9.83 -1.88
C TYR A 174 -9.19 10.44 -1.19
N ILE A 175 -7.98 10.30 -1.75
CA ILE A 175 -6.75 10.76 -1.11
C ILE A 175 -6.12 11.93 -1.85
N PHE A 176 -5.88 11.80 -3.17
CA PHE A 176 -5.08 12.78 -3.91
C PHE A 176 -5.92 13.84 -4.62
N GLY A 177 -7.04 13.45 -5.22
CA GLY A 177 -7.97 14.36 -5.87
C GLY A 177 -7.48 14.95 -7.20
N PHE A 178 -6.57 14.26 -7.90
CA PHE A 178 -6.17 14.66 -9.26
C PHE A 178 -7.37 14.59 -10.20
N ARG A 179 -7.58 15.64 -10.98
CA ARG A 179 -8.75 15.78 -11.86
C ARG A 179 -8.75 14.79 -13.02
N LYS A 180 -7.57 14.45 -13.52
CA LYS A 180 -7.38 13.52 -14.63
C LYS A 180 -6.62 12.28 -14.14
N GLU A 181 -7.02 11.12 -14.62
CA GLU A 181 -6.38 9.87 -14.27
C GLU A 181 -4.90 9.84 -14.70
N GLU A 182 -4.59 10.46 -15.85
CA GLU A 182 -3.23 10.58 -16.36
C GLU A 182 -2.30 11.35 -15.40
N GLN A 183 -2.80 12.35 -14.68
CA GLN A 183 -2.02 13.09 -13.69
C GLN A 183 -1.64 12.19 -12.51
N TYR A 184 -2.58 11.36 -12.03
CA TYR A 184 -2.30 10.40 -10.98
C TYR A 184 -1.29 9.34 -11.45
N GLU A 185 -1.43 8.84 -12.67
CA GLU A 185 -0.45 7.90 -13.25
C GLU A 185 0.94 8.51 -13.38
N GLN A 186 1.04 9.76 -13.80
CA GLN A 186 2.32 10.48 -13.87
C GLN A 186 2.94 10.66 -12.48
N PHE A 187 2.12 10.98 -11.47
CA PHE A 187 2.56 11.06 -10.09
C PHE A 187 3.14 9.73 -9.59
N ILE A 188 2.43 8.61 -9.81
CA ILE A 188 2.94 7.28 -9.44
C ILE A 188 4.23 6.93 -10.21
N LYS A 189 4.28 7.18 -11.51
CA LYS A 189 5.50 6.98 -12.32
C LYS A 189 6.68 7.78 -11.77
N LEU A 190 6.44 9.00 -11.29
CA LEU A 190 7.46 9.83 -10.66
C LEU A 190 7.96 9.22 -9.36
N LEU A 191 7.06 8.80 -8.46
CA LEU A 191 7.43 8.12 -7.21
C LEU A 191 8.30 6.88 -7.47
N VAL A 192 7.94 6.09 -8.49
CA VAL A 192 8.71 4.90 -8.88
C VAL A 192 10.10 5.27 -9.40
N LYS A 193 10.23 6.36 -10.13
CA LYS A 193 11.55 6.85 -10.60
C LYS A 193 12.42 7.35 -9.45
N VAL A 194 11.84 8.11 -8.52
CA VAL A 194 12.57 8.68 -7.37
C VAL A 194 13.04 7.60 -6.40
N ARG A 195 12.32 6.49 -6.28
CA ARG A 195 12.73 5.37 -5.41
C ARG A 195 13.99 4.64 -5.89
N ALA A 196 14.34 4.75 -7.19
CA ALA A 196 15.51 4.07 -7.73
C ALA A 196 16.78 4.57 -7.06
N PRO A 197 17.73 3.68 -6.67
CA PRO A 197 18.97 4.07 -5.98
C PRO A 197 19.88 4.99 -6.81
N LYS A 198 19.71 4.98 -8.12
CA LYS A 198 20.36 5.91 -9.04
C LYS A 198 19.28 6.68 -9.79
N LEU A 199 19.18 7.97 -9.50
CA LEU A 199 18.36 8.87 -10.31
C LEU A 199 18.85 8.79 -11.77
N SER A 200 17.93 8.54 -12.68
CA SER A 200 18.27 8.53 -14.10
C SER A 200 18.74 9.93 -14.51
N LYS A 201 19.67 10.03 -15.49
CA LYS A 201 20.11 11.32 -16.06
C LYS A 201 18.96 12.16 -16.64
N GLU A 202 17.80 11.55 -16.86
CA GLU A 202 16.58 12.17 -17.37
C GLU A 202 15.67 12.77 -16.27
N PHE A 203 16.02 12.58 -14.99
CA PHE A 203 15.24 13.14 -13.89
C PHE A 203 15.43 14.67 -13.83
N LYS A 204 14.39 15.40 -14.21
CA LYS A 204 14.32 16.87 -14.07
C LYS A 204 13.42 17.22 -12.89
N PRO A 205 13.95 17.82 -11.81
CA PRO A 205 13.14 18.24 -10.65
C PRO A 205 11.96 19.14 -11.02
N THR A 206 12.12 19.96 -12.07
CA THR A 206 11.07 20.86 -12.59
C THR A 206 9.79 20.13 -13.02
N LYS A 207 9.90 18.92 -13.57
CA LYS A 207 8.71 18.09 -13.90
C LYS A 207 7.88 17.69 -12.69
N VAL A 208 8.50 17.61 -11.51
CA VAL A 208 7.78 17.33 -10.25
C VAL A 208 6.88 18.50 -9.89
N TYR A 209 7.41 19.72 -10.00
CA TYR A 209 6.65 20.94 -9.71
C TYR A 209 5.47 21.14 -10.67
N GLU A 210 5.66 20.85 -11.95
CA GLU A 210 4.59 20.93 -12.96
C GLU A 210 3.44 19.99 -12.62
N ILE A 211 3.72 18.72 -12.29
CA ILE A 211 2.70 17.72 -11.93
C ILE A 211 1.96 18.10 -10.65
N LEU A 212 2.67 18.67 -9.67
CA LEU A 212 2.09 19.01 -8.35
C LEU A 212 1.33 20.34 -8.37
N ASN A 213 1.65 21.25 -9.28
CA ASN A 213 0.99 22.56 -9.39
C ASN A 213 -0.25 22.53 -10.28
N ASP A 214 -0.37 21.58 -11.22
CA ASP A 214 -1.53 21.41 -12.09
C ASP A 214 -2.70 20.64 -11.43
N SER A 215 -2.59 20.32 -10.14
CA SER A 215 -3.56 19.52 -9.36
C SER A 215 -4.45 20.35 -8.42
#